data_ef2d1a630aff640bcd99b12fc693b588
#
_entry.id   ef2d1a630aff640bcd99b12fc693b588
#
_cell.length_a   1.000
_cell.length_b   1.000
_cell.length_c   1.000
_cell.angle_alpha   90.00
_cell.angle_beta   90.00
_cell.angle_gamma   90.00
#
_symmetry.space_group_name_H-M   'P 1'
#
loop_
_entity.id
_entity.type
_entity.pdbx_description
1 polymer ?
#
loop_
_entity_poly.entity_id
_entity_poly.type
_entity_poly.pdbx_seq_one_letter_code
_entity_poly.pdbx_strand_id
1 'polypeptide(L)'
;MLQAPPPGLIFAAALLATAGMALVWPSLFTQWGGFPLKGLVLPLLQLIMFVMGTRVSFDGLRQVLVRPGVIGFGLGLQYFVMPFVAVGLAAAFGLAPEVATGVLLVGAVCAGNSSNVMTFFAGGNMALSVAMTTMSTLLSPVVTPTVMRLLADREVPVEFGAMLTSIVRIVLVPVVGGLLFEQVLRRRQAMADRWLPRVVITATCLVNGIITANSREALLTMGATLVLVEVLHNFLGYLVGYAGARALGLDMRDAATMAMQVGIRNCGLATGLAFDVLKSSNAALASVVFGTVQNASGAMVASYFRRHIPPRVN
;
A
#
# COMPACT_ATOMS: atom_id res chain seq x y z
N MET A 1 1.05 -30.54 -15.75
CA MET A 1 1.22 -30.18 -14.34
C MET A 1 0.76 -28.73 -14.19
N LEU A 2 -0.36 -28.50 -13.49
CA LEU A 2 -0.82 -27.14 -13.17
C LEU A 2 0.22 -26.53 -12.23
N GLN A 3 0.95 -25.53 -12.70
CA GLN A 3 1.87 -24.77 -11.85
C GLN A 3 1.06 -24.13 -10.72
N ALA A 4 1.54 -24.23 -9.49
CA ALA A 4 0.91 -23.59 -8.35
C ALA A 4 0.74 -22.07 -8.65
N PRO A 5 -0.45 -21.50 -8.33
CA PRO A 5 -0.70 -20.08 -8.61
C PRO A 5 0.34 -19.22 -7.88
N PRO A 6 0.75 -18.11 -8.49
CA PRO A 6 1.73 -17.21 -7.86
C PRO A 6 1.21 -16.71 -6.50
N PRO A 7 2.07 -16.60 -5.47
CA PRO A 7 1.69 -16.24 -4.10
C PRO A 7 0.83 -14.97 -4.00
N GLY A 8 1.05 -13.99 -4.90
CA GLY A 8 0.24 -12.78 -4.98
C GLY A 8 -1.22 -13.03 -5.35
N LEU A 9 -1.49 -14.00 -6.23
CA LEU A 9 -2.87 -14.36 -6.58
C LEU A 9 -3.59 -15.09 -5.43
N ILE A 10 -2.89 -15.95 -4.69
CA ILE A 10 -3.45 -16.59 -3.50
C ILE A 10 -3.83 -15.54 -2.46
N PHE A 11 -2.97 -14.56 -2.24
CA PHE A 11 -3.24 -13.46 -1.30
C PHE A 11 -4.42 -12.60 -1.76
N ALA A 12 -4.47 -12.22 -3.04
CA ALA A 12 -5.61 -11.48 -3.60
C ALA A 12 -6.92 -12.28 -3.47
N ALA A 13 -6.90 -13.59 -3.74
CA ALA A 13 -8.05 -14.46 -3.56
C ALA A 13 -8.51 -14.52 -2.09
N ALA A 14 -7.58 -14.57 -1.14
CA ALA A 14 -7.89 -14.55 0.29
C ALA A 14 -8.56 -13.23 0.71
N LEU A 15 -8.08 -12.09 0.20
CA LEU A 15 -8.67 -10.78 0.44
C LEU A 15 -10.10 -10.69 -0.14
N LEU A 16 -10.30 -11.15 -1.38
CA LEU A 16 -11.62 -11.17 -2.02
C LEU A 16 -12.59 -12.10 -1.28
N ALA A 17 -12.13 -13.29 -0.86
CA ALA A 17 -12.93 -14.21 -0.08
C ALA A 17 -13.35 -13.60 1.26
N THR A 18 -12.42 -12.95 1.96
CA THR A 18 -12.69 -12.27 3.24
C THR A 18 -13.66 -11.11 3.06
N ALA A 19 -13.51 -10.31 2.00
CA ALA A 19 -14.43 -9.22 1.67
C ALA A 19 -15.83 -9.77 1.34
N GLY A 20 -15.92 -10.83 0.53
CA GLY A 20 -17.18 -11.50 0.23
C GLY A 20 -17.87 -12.04 1.48
N MET A 21 -17.14 -12.71 2.37
CA MET A 21 -17.67 -13.17 3.66
C MET A 21 -18.17 -12.02 4.53
N ALA A 22 -17.43 -10.91 4.58
CA ALA A 22 -17.81 -9.73 5.35
C ALA A 22 -19.07 -9.04 4.79
N LEU A 23 -19.31 -9.11 3.49
CA LEU A 23 -20.54 -8.61 2.86
C LEU A 23 -21.75 -9.50 3.16
N VAL A 24 -21.58 -10.83 3.15
CA VAL A 24 -22.68 -11.79 3.37
C VAL A 24 -22.98 -11.96 4.86
N TRP A 25 -21.94 -12.06 5.69
CA TRP A 25 -22.04 -12.24 7.15
C TRP A 25 -21.27 -11.14 7.90
N PRO A 26 -21.76 -9.89 7.90
CA PRO A 26 -21.04 -8.78 8.53
C PRO A 26 -20.84 -8.97 10.05
N SER A 27 -21.74 -9.70 10.72
CA SER A 27 -21.63 -9.99 12.16
C SER A 27 -20.34 -10.69 12.56
N LEU A 28 -19.75 -11.49 11.67
CA LEU A 28 -18.46 -12.16 11.92
C LEU A 28 -17.29 -11.17 12.03
N PHE A 29 -17.42 -9.95 11.48
CA PHE A 29 -16.37 -8.95 11.39
C PHE A 29 -16.70 -7.65 12.11
N THR A 30 -17.89 -7.50 12.71
CA THR A 30 -18.26 -6.29 13.46
C THR A 30 -18.03 -6.45 14.94
N GLN A 31 -18.40 -7.61 15.53
CA GLN A 31 -18.25 -7.83 16.95
C GLN A 31 -18.14 -9.32 17.31
N TRP A 32 -17.34 -9.62 18.35
CA TRP A 32 -17.26 -10.95 18.96
C TRP A 32 -17.56 -10.85 20.45
N GLY A 33 -18.59 -11.56 20.91
CA GLY A 33 -18.97 -11.56 22.33
C GLY A 33 -19.20 -10.17 22.93
N GLY A 34 -19.74 -9.23 22.15
CA GLY A 34 -19.93 -7.83 22.56
C GLY A 34 -18.70 -6.92 22.40
N PHE A 35 -17.54 -7.45 22.05
CA PHE A 35 -16.34 -6.64 21.76
C PHE A 35 -16.34 -6.15 20.31
N PRO A 36 -16.29 -4.81 20.08
CA PRO A 36 -16.27 -4.26 18.72
C PRO A 36 -14.93 -4.47 18.06
N LEU A 37 -14.89 -5.27 16.96
CA LEU A 37 -13.67 -5.60 16.23
C LEU A 37 -13.00 -4.39 15.57
N LYS A 38 -13.73 -3.31 15.33
CA LYS A 38 -13.18 -2.05 14.80
C LYS A 38 -11.99 -1.55 15.65
N GLY A 39 -12.00 -1.79 16.96
CA GLY A 39 -10.88 -1.45 17.86
C GLY A 39 -9.58 -2.20 17.59
N LEU A 40 -9.64 -3.36 16.90
CA LEU A 40 -8.46 -4.15 16.53
C LEU A 40 -7.73 -3.63 15.29
N VAL A 41 -8.36 -2.77 14.48
CA VAL A 41 -7.78 -2.30 13.20
C VAL A 41 -6.39 -1.67 13.43
N LEU A 42 -6.28 -0.70 14.33
CA LEU A 42 -5.00 -0.02 14.58
C LEU A 42 -3.92 -0.96 15.14
N PRO A 43 -4.17 -1.78 16.18
CA PRO A 43 -3.20 -2.77 16.64
C PRO A 43 -2.76 -3.76 15.55
N LEU A 44 -3.68 -4.25 14.71
CA LEU A 44 -3.34 -5.14 13.61
C LEU A 44 -2.46 -4.45 12.57
N LEU A 45 -2.75 -3.17 12.24
CA LEU A 45 -1.93 -2.38 11.34
C LEU A 45 -0.53 -2.14 11.92
N GLN A 46 -0.42 -1.81 13.21
CA GLN A 46 0.88 -1.67 13.89
C GLN A 46 1.67 -2.98 13.87
N LEU A 47 1.00 -4.12 14.08
CA LEU A 47 1.63 -5.45 13.96
C LEU A 47 2.14 -5.70 12.53
N ILE A 48 1.35 -5.37 11.51
CA ILE A 48 1.76 -5.48 10.12
C ILE A 48 3.01 -4.59 9.87
N MET A 49 2.99 -3.34 10.34
CA MET A 49 4.10 -2.40 10.17
C MET A 49 5.36 -2.87 10.93
N PHE A 50 5.20 -3.44 12.12
CA PHE A 50 6.32 -4.04 12.87
C PHE A 50 6.97 -5.19 12.09
N VAL A 51 6.16 -6.13 11.58
CA VAL A 51 6.68 -7.22 10.75
C VAL A 51 7.35 -6.70 9.49
N MET A 52 6.79 -5.66 8.87
CA MET A 52 7.41 -5.00 7.73
C MET A 52 8.77 -4.38 8.10
N GLY A 53 8.88 -3.79 9.29
CA GLY A 53 10.14 -3.23 9.81
C GLY A 53 11.26 -4.26 9.92
N THR A 54 10.96 -5.53 10.24
CA THR A 54 11.96 -6.61 10.28
C THR A 54 12.56 -6.95 8.90
N ARG A 55 12.02 -6.41 7.82
CA ARG A 55 12.50 -6.59 6.43
C ARG A 55 13.20 -5.34 5.87
N VAL A 56 13.24 -4.25 6.63
CA VAL A 56 14.00 -3.04 6.26
C VAL A 56 15.48 -3.29 6.50
N SER A 57 16.32 -2.92 5.53
CA SER A 57 17.78 -3.03 5.66
C SER A 57 18.45 -1.65 5.58
N PHE A 58 19.54 -1.47 6.32
CA PHE A 58 20.38 -0.27 6.23
C PHE A 58 21.05 -0.10 4.86
N ASP A 59 21.24 -1.19 4.10
CA ASP A 59 21.76 -1.13 2.74
C ASP A 59 20.85 -0.35 1.80
N GLY A 60 19.52 -0.37 2.02
CA GLY A 60 18.56 0.44 1.28
C GLY A 60 18.82 1.95 1.42
N LEU A 61 19.16 2.41 2.64
CA LEU A 61 19.52 3.81 2.89
C LEU A 61 20.81 4.21 2.17
N ARG A 62 21.83 3.34 2.18
CA ARG A 62 23.09 3.59 1.47
C ARG A 62 22.88 3.71 -0.05
N GLN A 63 21.94 2.95 -0.60
CA GLN A 63 21.64 2.97 -2.03
C GLN A 63 20.98 4.28 -2.47
N VAL A 64 20.30 5.02 -1.59
CA VAL A 64 19.77 6.36 -1.89
C VAL A 64 20.90 7.30 -2.33
N LEU A 65 22.09 7.17 -1.74
CA LEU A 65 23.25 7.99 -2.06
C LEU A 65 23.87 7.69 -3.43
N VAL A 66 23.57 6.52 -4.02
CA VAL A 66 24.15 6.10 -5.31
C VAL A 66 23.42 6.73 -6.50
N ARG A 67 22.09 6.89 -6.42
CA ARG A 67 21.27 7.41 -7.54
C ARG A 67 20.20 8.38 -7.06
N PRO A 68 20.56 9.49 -6.39
CA PRO A 68 19.61 10.39 -5.73
C PRO A 68 18.62 11.04 -6.71
N GLY A 69 19.04 11.36 -7.93
CA GLY A 69 18.18 11.96 -8.95
C GLY A 69 17.05 11.04 -9.40
N VAL A 70 17.33 9.75 -9.61
CA VAL A 70 16.33 8.75 -10.00
C VAL A 70 15.33 8.52 -8.88
N ILE A 71 15.83 8.42 -7.64
CA ILE A 71 14.98 8.24 -6.46
C ILE A 71 14.13 9.48 -6.23
N GLY A 72 14.70 10.68 -6.28
CA GLY A 72 13.98 11.94 -6.13
C GLY A 72 12.88 12.12 -7.19
N PHE A 73 13.16 11.76 -8.43
CA PHE A 73 12.16 11.78 -9.50
C PHE A 73 11.00 10.80 -9.22
N GLY A 74 11.31 9.56 -8.83
CA GLY A 74 10.28 8.59 -8.49
C GLY A 74 9.43 9.00 -7.29
N LEU A 75 10.03 9.59 -6.26
CA LEU A 75 9.31 10.18 -5.13
C LEU A 75 8.43 11.36 -5.57
N GLY A 76 8.91 12.16 -6.53
CA GLY A 76 8.12 13.21 -7.18
C GLY A 76 6.87 12.65 -7.86
N LEU A 77 7.01 11.58 -8.64
CA LEU A 77 5.85 10.90 -9.24
C LEU A 77 4.88 10.37 -8.17
N GLN A 78 5.40 9.78 -7.09
CA GLN A 78 4.58 9.25 -6.00
C GLN A 78 3.79 10.33 -5.27
N TYR A 79 4.43 11.41 -4.87
CA TYR A 79 3.89 12.38 -3.92
C TYR A 79 3.28 13.63 -4.56
N PHE A 80 3.61 13.88 -5.84
CA PHE A 80 2.99 14.99 -6.58
C PHE A 80 2.02 14.46 -7.63
N VAL A 81 2.44 13.58 -8.54
CA VAL A 81 1.58 13.20 -9.66
C VAL A 81 0.39 12.36 -9.20
N MET A 82 0.63 11.35 -8.37
CA MET A 82 -0.42 10.41 -7.99
C MET A 82 -1.55 11.01 -7.14
N PRO A 83 -1.32 11.94 -6.20
CA PRO A 83 -2.42 12.64 -5.53
C PRO A 83 -3.30 13.43 -6.48
N PHE A 84 -2.73 14.10 -7.49
CA PHE A 84 -3.54 14.81 -8.50
C PHE A 84 -4.34 13.85 -9.38
N VAL A 85 -3.78 12.69 -9.71
CA VAL A 85 -4.52 11.61 -10.39
C VAL A 85 -5.70 11.16 -9.53
N ALA A 86 -5.50 10.97 -8.22
CA ALA A 86 -6.54 10.61 -7.27
C ALA A 86 -7.68 11.64 -7.23
N VAL A 87 -7.34 12.93 -7.08
CA VAL A 87 -8.33 14.03 -7.10
C VAL A 87 -9.06 14.10 -8.43
N GLY A 88 -8.33 14.01 -9.55
CA GLY A 88 -8.92 14.03 -10.89
C GLY A 88 -9.91 12.89 -11.12
N LEU A 89 -9.57 11.67 -10.69
CA LEU A 89 -10.47 10.52 -10.78
C LEU A 89 -11.67 10.68 -9.86
N ALA A 90 -11.47 11.09 -8.59
CA ALA A 90 -12.56 11.30 -7.65
C ALA A 90 -13.58 12.32 -8.17
N ALA A 91 -13.10 13.44 -8.74
CA ALA A 91 -13.94 14.46 -9.35
C ALA A 91 -14.64 13.97 -10.62
N ALA A 92 -13.93 13.27 -11.52
CA ALA A 92 -14.48 12.75 -12.78
C ALA A 92 -15.60 11.74 -12.55
N PHE A 93 -15.54 10.96 -11.47
CA PHE A 93 -16.54 9.95 -11.14
C PHE A 93 -17.55 10.42 -10.07
N GLY A 94 -17.48 11.66 -9.62
CA GLY A 94 -18.43 12.24 -8.66
C GLY A 94 -18.48 11.49 -7.32
N LEU A 95 -17.34 11.09 -6.79
CA LEU A 95 -17.29 10.36 -5.51
C LEU A 95 -17.73 11.25 -4.35
N ALA A 96 -18.43 10.66 -3.39
CA ALA A 96 -18.79 11.35 -2.14
C ALA A 96 -17.51 11.84 -1.39
N PRO A 97 -17.56 12.99 -0.70
CA PRO A 97 -16.37 13.65 -0.12
C PRO A 97 -15.49 12.75 0.75
N GLU A 98 -16.09 11.91 1.60
CA GLU A 98 -15.33 10.96 2.44
C GLU A 98 -14.58 9.91 1.61
N VAL A 99 -15.25 9.33 0.59
CA VAL A 99 -14.65 8.32 -0.29
C VAL A 99 -13.57 8.96 -1.16
N ALA A 100 -13.83 10.16 -1.70
CA ALA A 100 -12.86 10.95 -2.47
C ALA A 100 -11.60 11.24 -1.63
N THR A 101 -11.78 11.64 -0.36
CA THR A 101 -10.68 11.83 0.57
C THR A 101 -9.90 10.53 0.82
N GLY A 102 -10.59 9.39 0.86
CA GLY A 102 -9.97 8.07 0.94
C GLY A 102 -9.11 7.73 -0.29
N VAL A 103 -9.61 8.01 -1.50
CA VAL A 103 -8.86 7.82 -2.76
C VAL A 103 -7.63 8.74 -2.81
N LEU A 104 -7.80 10.02 -2.41
CA LEU A 104 -6.68 10.96 -2.28
C LEU A 104 -5.65 10.46 -1.28
N LEU A 105 -6.09 9.93 -0.13
CA LEU A 105 -5.20 9.40 0.90
C LEU A 105 -4.36 8.24 0.36
N VAL A 106 -4.95 7.33 -0.44
CA VAL A 106 -4.23 6.27 -1.15
C VAL A 106 -3.17 6.88 -2.09
N GLY A 107 -3.51 7.93 -2.83
CA GLY A 107 -2.57 8.65 -3.70
C GLY A 107 -1.43 9.34 -2.93
N ALA A 108 -1.68 9.79 -1.70
CA ALA A 108 -0.76 10.61 -0.90
C ALA A 108 0.17 9.81 0.03
N VAL A 109 -0.09 8.52 0.28
CA VAL A 109 0.78 7.68 1.13
C VAL A 109 2.01 7.16 0.39
N CYS A 110 3.01 6.71 1.15
CA CYS A 110 4.23 6.11 0.62
C CYS A 110 3.98 4.79 -0.14
N ALA A 111 5.00 4.29 -0.83
CA ALA A 111 4.97 2.96 -1.43
C ALA A 111 4.80 1.86 -0.37
N GLY A 112 4.06 0.82 -0.71
CA GLY A 112 3.89 -0.36 0.14
C GLY A 112 5.03 -1.38 -0.05
N ASN A 113 5.32 -2.21 0.96
CA ASN A 113 6.32 -3.27 0.83
C ASN A 113 5.97 -4.32 -0.24
N SER A 114 4.70 -4.46 -0.61
CA SER A 114 4.29 -5.27 -1.74
C SER A 114 4.92 -4.81 -3.06
N SER A 115 5.28 -3.53 -3.19
CA SER A 115 6.03 -3.05 -4.37
C SER A 115 7.40 -3.72 -4.52
N ASN A 116 8.10 -3.97 -3.41
CA ASN A 116 9.39 -4.69 -3.41
C ASN A 116 9.20 -6.15 -3.85
N VAL A 117 8.15 -6.81 -3.35
CA VAL A 117 7.83 -8.19 -3.73
C VAL A 117 7.48 -8.27 -5.22
N MET A 118 6.66 -7.35 -5.72
CA MET A 118 6.29 -7.31 -7.14
C MET A 118 7.48 -6.93 -8.03
N THR A 119 8.36 -6.04 -7.58
CA THR A 119 9.63 -5.73 -8.27
C THR A 119 10.51 -6.97 -8.39
N PHE A 120 10.62 -7.77 -7.33
CA PHE A 120 11.34 -9.04 -7.37
C PHE A 120 10.76 -10.00 -8.41
N PHE A 121 9.44 -10.19 -8.40
CA PHE A 121 8.76 -11.06 -9.38
C PHE A 121 8.88 -10.52 -10.81
N ALA A 122 8.88 -9.22 -10.99
CA ALA A 122 9.10 -8.58 -12.28
C ALA A 122 10.53 -8.73 -12.82
N GLY A 123 11.50 -9.14 -11.99
CA GLY A 123 12.92 -9.14 -12.33
C GLY A 123 13.54 -7.74 -12.40
N GLY A 124 12.92 -6.78 -11.70
CA GLY A 124 13.37 -5.40 -11.60
C GLY A 124 14.62 -5.21 -10.72
N ASN A 125 14.98 -3.96 -10.49
CA ASN A 125 16.12 -3.55 -9.67
C ASN A 125 15.71 -3.46 -8.19
N MET A 126 16.04 -4.50 -7.43
CA MET A 126 15.69 -4.59 -6.00
C MET A 126 16.34 -3.49 -5.16
N ALA A 127 17.54 -3.09 -5.52
CA ALA A 127 18.27 -2.06 -4.84
C ALA A 127 17.56 -0.70 -4.93
N LEU A 128 17.12 -0.32 -6.14
CA LEU A 128 16.32 0.87 -6.38
C LEU A 128 14.97 0.77 -5.66
N SER A 129 14.33 -0.40 -5.71
CA SER A 129 13.03 -0.65 -5.07
C SER A 129 13.07 -0.41 -3.57
N VAL A 130 14.02 -1.03 -2.87
CA VAL A 130 14.18 -0.91 -1.41
C VAL A 130 14.54 0.53 -1.03
N ALA A 131 15.42 1.17 -1.79
CA ALA A 131 15.81 2.56 -1.55
C ALA A 131 14.60 3.51 -1.66
N MET A 132 13.78 3.37 -2.70
CA MET A 132 12.56 4.18 -2.89
C MET A 132 11.54 3.94 -1.79
N THR A 133 11.27 2.68 -1.43
CA THR A 133 10.32 2.35 -0.35
C THR A 133 10.79 2.93 0.98
N THR A 134 12.09 2.77 1.32
CA THR A 134 12.66 3.31 2.55
C THR A 134 12.53 4.83 2.60
N MET A 135 12.93 5.52 1.52
CA MET A 135 12.90 6.97 1.47
C MET A 135 11.47 7.52 1.50
N SER A 136 10.56 6.91 0.75
CA SER A 136 9.15 7.31 0.79
C SER A 136 8.53 7.13 2.17
N THR A 137 8.85 6.04 2.88
CA THR A 137 8.36 5.78 4.25
C THR A 137 8.91 6.82 5.23
N LEU A 138 10.19 7.20 5.14
CA LEU A 138 10.80 8.23 6.00
C LEU A 138 10.23 9.62 5.74
N LEU A 139 9.87 9.94 4.51
CA LEU A 139 9.26 11.22 4.14
C LEU A 139 7.76 11.29 4.46
N SER A 140 7.09 10.15 4.57
CA SER A 140 5.63 10.09 4.71
C SER A 140 5.06 10.90 5.89
N PRO A 141 5.71 11.01 7.09
CA PRO A 141 5.17 11.79 8.20
C PRO A 141 4.99 13.27 7.90
N VAL A 142 5.78 13.80 6.96
CA VAL A 142 5.72 15.21 6.56
C VAL A 142 4.96 15.38 5.26
N VAL A 143 5.28 14.57 4.25
CA VAL A 143 4.74 14.76 2.89
C VAL A 143 3.27 14.37 2.81
N THR A 144 2.87 13.22 3.40
CA THR A 144 1.47 12.78 3.35
C THR A 144 0.51 13.79 4.00
N PRO A 145 0.75 14.30 5.25
CA PRO A 145 -0.12 15.32 5.83
C PRO A 145 -0.14 16.63 5.02
N THR A 146 1.01 17.03 4.46
CA THR A 146 1.10 18.23 3.63
C THR A 146 0.22 18.11 2.39
N VAL A 147 0.34 17.00 1.66
CA VAL A 147 -0.47 16.73 0.45
C VAL A 147 -1.95 16.66 0.80
N MET A 148 -2.30 15.95 1.87
CA MET A 148 -3.69 15.85 2.33
C MET A 148 -4.27 17.20 2.72
N ARG A 149 -3.53 18.02 3.45
CA ARG A 149 -3.98 19.37 3.84
C ARG A 149 -4.19 20.29 2.63
N LEU A 150 -3.39 20.13 1.57
CA LEU A 150 -3.47 20.96 0.38
C LEU A 150 -4.57 20.56 -0.59
N LEU A 151 -4.85 19.25 -0.68
CA LEU A 151 -5.71 18.69 -1.72
C LEU A 151 -7.02 18.07 -1.22
N ALA A 152 -7.16 17.79 0.09
CA ALA A 152 -8.41 17.27 0.63
C ALA A 152 -9.53 18.34 0.58
N ASP A 153 -10.76 17.87 0.40
CA ASP A 153 -11.93 18.71 0.39
C ASP A 153 -12.09 19.43 1.74
N ARG A 154 -12.65 20.64 1.69
CA ARG A 154 -12.93 21.45 2.90
C ARG A 154 -13.97 20.79 3.82
N GLU A 155 -14.80 19.91 3.29
CA GLU A 155 -15.79 19.17 4.08
C GLU A 155 -15.16 18.08 4.96
N VAL A 156 -13.93 17.64 4.67
CA VAL A 156 -13.19 16.64 5.47
C VAL A 156 -11.94 17.31 6.04
N PRO A 157 -12.02 17.95 7.20
CA PRO A 157 -10.89 18.67 7.78
C PRO A 157 -9.74 17.72 8.11
N VAL A 158 -8.56 18.03 7.55
CA VAL A 158 -7.33 17.27 7.79
C VAL A 158 -6.43 18.09 8.71
N GLU A 159 -6.26 17.64 9.94
CA GLU A 159 -5.34 18.26 10.88
C GLU A 159 -3.92 17.71 10.67
N PHE A 160 -3.00 18.59 10.26
CA PHE A 160 -1.60 18.21 9.96
C PHE A 160 -0.91 17.53 11.15
N GLY A 161 -1.04 18.12 12.36
CA GLY A 161 -0.36 17.62 13.56
C GLY A 161 -0.87 16.24 13.99
N ALA A 162 -2.19 16.03 13.94
CA ALA A 162 -2.80 14.74 14.24
C ALA A 162 -2.35 13.67 13.25
N MET A 163 -2.30 14.00 11.95
CA MET A 163 -1.87 13.06 10.90
C MET A 163 -0.38 12.73 11.02
N LEU A 164 0.47 13.73 11.27
CA LEU A 164 1.91 13.52 11.51
C LEU A 164 2.13 12.58 12.69
N THR A 165 1.49 12.87 13.84
CA THR A 165 1.61 12.05 15.04
C THR A 165 1.09 10.63 14.81
N SER A 166 -0.01 10.48 14.09
CA SER A 166 -0.58 9.19 13.72
C SER A 166 0.39 8.37 12.85
N ILE A 167 1.00 8.97 11.83
CA ILE A 167 1.98 8.27 10.97
C ILE A 167 3.19 7.81 11.80
N VAL A 168 3.70 8.66 12.67
CA VAL A 168 4.81 8.27 13.58
C VAL A 168 4.42 7.07 14.41
N ARG A 169 3.24 7.10 15.04
CA ARG A 169 2.75 6.04 15.94
C ARG A 169 2.38 4.74 15.21
N ILE A 170 1.75 4.83 14.04
CA ILE A 170 1.25 3.64 13.30
C ILE A 170 2.34 3.02 12.45
N VAL A 171 3.28 3.81 11.92
CA VAL A 171 4.30 3.35 10.96
C VAL A 171 5.71 3.44 11.53
N LEU A 172 6.19 4.63 11.88
CA LEU A 172 7.62 4.78 12.23
C LEU A 172 7.99 3.99 13.49
N VAL A 173 7.22 4.11 14.54
CA VAL A 173 7.50 3.39 15.81
C VAL A 173 7.50 1.88 15.61
N PRO A 174 6.47 1.25 15.01
CA PRO A 174 6.50 -0.18 14.74
C PRO A 174 7.60 -0.60 13.76
N VAL A 175 7.85 0.17 12.70
CA VAL A 175 8.90 -0.16 11.71
C VAL A 175 10.29 -0.10 12.34
N VAL A 176 10.59 0.93 13.14
CA VAL A 176 11.86 1.02 13.88
C VAL A 176 11.97 -0.11 14.90
N GLY A 177 10.88 -0.40 15.63
CA GLY A 177 10.82 -1.54 16.54
C GLY A 177 11.12 -2.87 15.83
N GLY A 178 10.53 -3.09 14.66
CA GLY A 178 10.78 -4.26 13.82
C GLY A 178 12.23 -4.35 13.32
N LEU A 179 12.80 -3.23 12.88
CA LEU A 179 14.19 -3.14 12.44
C LEU A 179 15.19 -3.50 13.58
N LEU A 180 14.94 -3.01 14.78
CA LEU A 180 15.74 -3.37 15.95
C LEU A 180 15.56 -4.86 16.33
N PHE A 181 14.34 -5.37 16.21
CA PHE A 181 14.04 -6.76 16.50
C PHE A 181 14.59 -7.74 15.45
N GLU A 182 14.85 -7.28 14.23
CA GLU A 182 15.49 -8.09 13.17
C GLU A 182 16.82 -8.68 13.65
N GLN A 183 17.62 -7.94 14.43
CA GLN A 183 18.89 -8.42 14.97
C GLN A 183 18.71 -9.66 15.88
N VAL A 184 17.60 -9.72 16.62
CA VAL A 184 17.21 -10.88 17.43
C VAL A 184 16.72 -12.03 16.55
N LEU A 185 15.96 -11.71 15.50
CA LEU A 185 15.41 -12.69 14.56
C LEU A 185 16.47 -13.36 13.67
N ARG A 186 17.61 -12.72 13.44
CA ARG A 186 18.74 -13.32 12.66
C ARG A 186 19.12 -14.69 13.16
N ARG A 187 19.04 -14.92 14.47
CA ARG A 187 19.34 -16.24 15.08
C ARG A 187 18.25 -17.29 14.81
N ARG A 188 17.05 -16.88 14.37
CA ARG A 188 15.90 -17.76 14.11
C ARG A 188 15.23 -17.48 12.75
N GLN A 189 16.04 -17.14 11.76
CA GLN A 189 15.56 -16.65 10.45
C GLN A 189 14.60 -17.63 9.76
N ALA A 190 14.89 -18.94 9.78
CA ALA A 190 14.00 -19.96 9.19
C ALA A 190 12.59 -19.95 9.79
N MET A 191 12.48 -19.72 11.11
CA MET A 191 11.20 -19.62 11.80
C MET A 191 10.50 -18.29 11.41
N ALA A 192 11.24 -17.20 11.39
CA ALA A 192 10.72 -15.89 10.99
C ALA A 192 10.18 -15.91 9.57
N ASP A 193 10.92 -16.49 8.61
CA ASP A 193 10.52 -16.61 7.21
C ASP A 193 9.27 -17.44 7.01
N ARG A 194 9.03 -18.41 7.91
CA ARG A 194 7.83 -19.25 7.87
C ARG A 194 6.59 -18.58 8.46
N TRP A 195 6.73 -17.85 9.59
CA TRP A 195 5.58 -17.37 10.37
C TRP A 195 5.21 -15.91 10.08
N LEU A 196 6.19 -15.01 9.88
CA LEU A 196 5.89 -13.59 9.67
C LEU A 196 4.97 -13.33 8.46
N PRO A 197 5.14 -13.97 7.30
CA PRO A 197 4.21 -13.78 6.19
C PRO A 197 2.78 -14.23 6.53
N ARG A 198 2.63 -15.33 7.29
CA ARG A 198 1.30 -15.83 7.72
C ARG A 198 0.61 -14.84 8.65
N VAL A 199 1.36 -14.25 9.61
CA VAL A 199 0.84 -13.23 10.53
C VAL A 199 0.36 -12.02 9.74
N VAL A 200 1.15 -11.53 8.78
CA VAL A 200 0.78 -10.38 7.94
C VAL A 200 -0.46 -10.69 7.10
N ILE A 201 -0.51 -11.85 6.43
CA ILE A 201 -1.66 -12.24 5.61
C ILE A 201 -2.93 -12.30 6.47
N THR A 202 -2.87 -13.00 7.61
CA THR A 202 -4.02 -13.13 8.51
C THR A 202 -4.48 -11.78 9.05
N ALA A 203 -3.55 -10.95 9.53
CA ALA A 203 -3.85 -9.62 10.03
C ALA A 203 -4.47 -8.74 8.94
N THR A 204 -3.93 -8.78 7.71
CA THR A 204 -4.48 -8.00 6.58
C THR A 204 -5.87 -8.48 6.18
N CYS A 205 -6.12 -9.80 6.15
CA CYS A 205 -7.45 -10.34 5.89
C CYS A 205 -8.46 -9.92 6.97
N LEU A 206 -8.07 -9.95 8.25
CA LEU A 206 -8.94 -9.49 9.33
C LEU A 206 -9.26 -7.99 9.20
N VAL A 207 -8.26 -7.15 8.97
CA VAL A 207 -8.47 -5.71 8.75
C VAL A 207 -9.40 -5.48 7.56
N ASN A 208 -9.16 -6.16 6.43
CA ASN A 208 -10.00 -6.09 5.26
C ASN A 208 -11.47 -6.48 5.57
N GLY A 209 -11.70 -7.60 6.26
CA GLY A 209 -13.04 -8.04 6.64
C GLY A 209 -13.74 -7.05 7.57
N ILE A 210 -13.04 -6.55 8.59
CA ILE A 210 -13.58 -5.56 9.54
C ILE A 210 -14.00 -4.29 8.82
N ILE A 211 -13.18 -3.75 7.93
CA ILE A 211 -13.46 -2.52 7.18
C ILE A 211 -14.63 -2.75 6.22
N THR A 212 -14.60 -3.83 5.44
CA THR A 212 -15.65 -4.18 4.49
C THR A 212 -17.01 -4.32 5.20
N ALA A 213 -17.05 -4.99 6.34
CA ALA A 213 -18.28 -5.15 7.12
C ALA A 213 -18.83 -3.81 7.65
N ASN A 214 -17.93 -2.93 8.15
CA ASN A 214 -18.32 -1.62 8.69
C ASN A 214 -18.67 -0.59 7.59
N SER A 215 -18.25 -0.81 6.34
CA SER A 215 -18.54 0.05 5.18
C SER A 215 -19.42 -0.65 4.15
N ARG A 216 -20.17 -1.68 4.58
CA ARG A 216 -20.99 -2.53 3.69
C ARG A 216 -21.94 -1.72 2.83
N GLU A 217 -22.64 -0.76 3.42
CA GLU A 217 -23.60 0.08 2.71
C GLU A 217 -22.96 0.92 1.61
N ALA A 218 -21.85 1.59 1.93
CA ALA A 218 -21.08 2.34 0.94
C ALA A 218 -20.55 1.45 -0.18
N LEU A 219 -20.09 0.23 0.14
CA LEU A 219 -19.62 -0.72 -0.86
C LEU A 219 -20.74 -1.24 -1.77
N LEU A 220 -21.95 -1.45 -1.25
CA LEU A 220 -23.08 -1.89 -2.06
C LEU A 220 -23.64 -0.79 -2.98
N THR A 221 -23.57 0.48 -2.55
CA THR A 221 -24.07 1.63 -3.32
C THR A 221 -23.06 2.18 -4.31
N MET A 222 -21.80 2.29 -3.93
CA MET A 222 -20.75 2.95 -4.71
C MET A 222 -19.63 2.00 -5.14
N GLY A 223 -19.68 0.72 -4.77
CA GLY A 223 -18.57 -0.20 -4.89
C GLY A 223 -18.05 -0.40 -6.31
N ALA A 224 -18.94 -0.48 -7.30
CA ALA A 224 -18.54 -0.65 -8.69
C ALA A 224 -17.75 0.58 -9.20
N THR A 225 -18.22 1.79 -8.89
CA THR A 225 -17.54 3.04 -9.24
C THR A 225 -16.21 3.15 -8.52
N LEU A 226 -16.16 2.85 -7.21
CA LEU A 226 -14.93 2.89 -6.43
C LEU A 226 -13.92 1.86 -6.94
N VAL A 227 -14.33 0.63 -7.25
CA VAL A 227 -13.43 -0.38 -7.84
C VAL A 227 -12.87 0.10 -9.17
N LEU A 228 -13.68 0.69 -10.04
CA LEU A 228 -13.22 1.24 -11.32
C LEU A 228 -12.21 2.37 -11.10
N VAL A 229 -12.50 3.31 -10.20
CA VAL A 229 -11.59 4.41 -9.85
C VAL A 229 -10.25 3.88 -9.33
N GLU A 230 -10.27 2.89 -8.44
CA GLU A 230 -9.04 2.34 -7.87
C GLU A 230 -8.25 1.48 -8.85
N VAL A 231 -8.93 0.79 -9.78
CA VAL A 231 -8.28 0.12 -10.92
C VAL A 231 -7.59 1.14 -11.80
N LEU A 232 -8.27 2.21 -12.20
CA LEU A 232 -7.70 3.28 -13.03
C LEU A 232 -6.52 3.97 -12.30
N HIS A 233 -6.68 4.31 -11.02
CA HIS A 233 -5.63 4.93 -10.21
C HIS A 233 -4.38 4.04 -10.15
N ASN A 234 -4.55 2.74 -9.91
CA ASN A 234 -3.45 1.78 -9.84
C ASN A 234 -2.73 1.63 -11.19
N PHE A 235 -3.48 1.43 -12.30
CA PHE A 235 -2.87 1.28 -13.62
C PHE A 235 -2.22 2.57 -14.12
N LEU A 236 -2.80 3.74 -13.84
CA LEU A 236 -2.16 5.03 -14.11
C LEU A 236 -0.86 5.17 -13.31
N GLY A 237 -0.81 4.68 -12.08
CA GLY A 237 0.43 4.62 -11.29
C GLY A 237 1.52 3.79 -11.97
N TYR A 238 1.19 2.60 -12.48
CA TYR A 238 2.15 1.78 -13.25
C TYR A 238 2.60 2.49 -14.51
N LEU A 239 1.67 3.09 -15.24
CA LEU A 239 1.96 3.80 -16.49
C LEU A 239 2.86 5.02 -16.25
N VAL A 240 2.51 5.86 -15.27
CA VAL A 240 3.27 7.07 -14.90
C VAL A 240 4.69 6.68 -14.46
N GLY A 241 4.81 5.67 -13.60
CA GLY A 241 6.12 5.18 -13.15
C GLY A 241 6.97 4.64 -14.30
N TYR A 242 6.38 3.80 -15.15
CA TYR A 242 7.07 3.24 -16.32
C TYR A 242 7.46 4.31 -17.33
N ALA A 243 6.51 5.13 -17.75
CA ALA A 243 6.74 6.18 -18.76
C ALA A 243 7.75 7.22 -18.25
N GLY A 244 7.65 7.64 -16.99
CA GLY A 244 8.61 8.56 -16.36
C GLY A 244 10.03 7.99 -16.36
N ALA A 245 10.21 6.72 -16.00
CA ALA A 245 11.51 6.06 -16.03
C ALA A 245 12.07 5.98 -17.46
N ARG A 246 11.22 5.64 -18.43
CA ARG A 246 11.63 5.58 -19.84
C ARG A 246 11.98 6.96 -20.42
N ALA A 247 11.26 8.01 -20.01
CA ALA A 247 11.58 9.40 -20.39
C ALA A 247 12.95 9.86 -19.83
N LEU A 248 13.38 9.34 -18.69
CA LEU A 248 14.73 9.55 -18.15
C LEU A 248 15.81 8.66 -18.79
N GLY A 249 15.47 7.85 -19.80
CA GLY A 249 16.41 6.92 -20.46
C GLY A 249 16.79 5.71 -19.61
N LEU A 250 16.06 5.41 -18.54
CA LEU A 250 16.35 4.26 -17.69
C LEU A 250 16.06 2.94 -18.42
N ASP A 251 16.81 1.90 -18.07
CA ASP A 251 16.63 0.57 -18.62
C ASP A 251 15.29 -0.08 -18.23
N MET A 252 14.98 -1.23 -18.81
CA MET A 252 13.70 -1.93 -18.57
C MET A 252 13.56 -2.41 -17.14
N ARG A 253 14.66 -2.74 -16.43
CA ARG A 253 14.63 -3.18 -15.02
C ARG A 253 14.28 -2.05 -14.09
N ASP A 254 14.92 -0.91 -14.29
CA ASP A 254 14.65 0.31 -13.51
C ASP A 254 13.24 0.83 -13.82
N ALA A 255 12.80 0.76 -15.10
CA ALA A 255 11.46 1.18 -15.49
C ALA A 255 10.37 0.28 -14.88
N ALA A 256 10.56 -1.04 -14.88
CA ALA A 256 9.67 -1.96 -14.17
C ALA A 256 9.62 -1.68 -12.66
N THR A 257 10.79 -1.41 -12.06
CA THR A 257 10.87 -1.02 -10.64
C THR A 257 10.10 0.25 -10.36
N MET A 258 10.29 1.30 -11.18
CA MET A 258 9.60 2.57 -11.04
C MET A 258 8.08 2.39 -11.17
N ALA A 259 7.63 1.57 -12.14
CA ALA A 259 6.22 1.23 -12.28
C ALA A 259 5.65 0.63 -10.99
N MET A 260 6.32 -0.40 -10.44
CA MET A 260 5.88 -1.03 -9.20
C MET A 260 5.88 -0.06 -8.01
N GLN A 261 6.89 0.80 -7.90
CA GLN A 261 7.02 1.75 -6.79
C GLN A 261 6.00 2.87 -6.85
N VAL A 262 5.63 3.35 -8.04
CA VAL A 262 4.63 4.40 -8.21
C VAL A 262 3.20 3.84 -8.17
N GLY A 263 2.97 2.64 -8.72
CA GLY A 263 1.65 2.02 -8.77
C GLY A 263 1.18 1.37 -7.47
N ILE A 264 2.09 0.88 -6.62
CA ILE A 264 1.73 0.12 -5.41
C ILE A 264 1.91 0.97 -4.17
N ARG A 265 0.83 1.15 -3.40
CA ARG A 265 0.74 2.04 -2.24
C ARG A 265 0.71 1.31 -0.91
N ASN A 266 1.03 2.00 0.16
CA ASN A 266 0.90 1.48 1.51
C ASN A 266 -0.55 1.60 2.01
N CYS A 267 -1.39 0.66 1.60
CA CYS A 267 -2.79 0.63 2.00
C CYS A 267 -2.98 0.49 3.52
N GLY A 268 -2.05 -0.15 4.22
CA GLY A 268 -2.09 -0.25 5.68
C GLY A 268 -1.96 1.12 6.34
N LEU A 269 -1.03 1.97 5.86
CA LEU A 269 -0.92 3.35 6.32
C LEU A 269 -2.18 4.16 5.98
N ALA A 270 -2.66 4.09 4.74
CA ALA A 270 -3.87 4.80 4.32
C ALA A 270 -5.08 4.40 5.19
N THR A 271 -5.30 3.10 5.40
CA THR A 271 -6.33 2.58 6.29
C THR A 271 -6.18 3.11 7.71
N GLY A 272 -4.97 3.06 8.27
CA GLY A 272 -4.70 3.54 9.63
C GLY A 272 -5.03 5.02 9.80
N LEU A 273 -4.65 5.86 8.84
CA LEU A 273 -4.94 7.30 8.85
C LEU A 273 -6.44 7.59 8.69
N ALA A 274 -7.12 6.84 7.82
CA ALA A 274 -8.57 6.97 7.66
C ALA A 274 -9.31 6.68 8.98
N PHE A 275 -8.88 5.68 9.75
CA PHE A 275 -9.47 5.34 11.04
C PHE A 275 -9.02 6.25 12.18
N ASP A 276 -7.72 6.55 12.27
CA ASP A 276 -7.16 7.27 13.41
C ASP A 276 -7.36 8.79 13.32
N VAL A 277 -7.25 9.35 12.13
CA VAL A 277 -7.33 10.81 11.91
C VAL A 277 -8.67 11.22 11.33
N LEU A 278 -9.07 10.63 10.20
CA LEU A 278 -10.31 11.03 9.52
C LEU A 278 -11.56 10.44 10.20
N LYS A 279 -11.40 9.46 11.10
CA LYS A 279 -12.50 8.77 11.80
C LYS A 279 -13.56 8.20 10.85
N SER A 280 -13.22 7.98 9.59
CA SER A 280 -14.16 7.55 8.54
C SER A 280 -13.85 6.14 8.06
N SER A 281 -14.84 5.24 8.19
CA SER A 281 -14.78 3.90 7.61
C SER A 281 -14.92 3.96 6.09
N ASN A 282 -15.66 4.93 5.55
CA ASN A 282 -15.83 5.11 4.11
C ASN A 282 -14.52 5.56 3.44
N ALA A 283 -13.74 6.45 4.08
CA ALA A 283 -12.41 6.78 3.61
C ALA A 283 -11.45 5.56 3.65
N ALA A 284 -11.55 4.71 4.69
CA ALA A 284 -10.76 3.49 4.78
C ALA A 284 -11.11 2.46 3.70
N LEU A 285 -12.37 2.45 3.22
CA LEU A 285 -12.81 1.53 2.18
C LEU A 285 -12.01 1.70 0.88
N ALA A 286 -11.67 2.93 0.49
CA ALA A 286 -10.85 3.20 -0.69
C ALA A 286 -9.51 2.44 -0.62
N SER A 287 -8.82 2.50 0.53
CA SER A 287 -7.54 1.82 0.72
C SER A 287 -7.67 0.29 0.74
N VAL A 288 -8.79 -0.26 1.21
CA VAL A 288 -9.07 -1.71 1.20
C VAL A 288 -9.31 -2.21 -0.24
N VAL A 289 -10.12 -1.48 -1.01
CA VAL A 289 -10.38 -1.79 -2.41
C VAL A 289 -9.08 -1.69 -3.22
N PHE A 290 -8.33 -0.59 -3.07
CA PHE A 290 -7.05 -0.43 -3.74
C PHE A 290 -6.06 -1.54 -3.37
N GLY A 291 -5.96 -1.92 -2.10
CA GLY A 291 -5.09 -3.00 -1.63
C GLY A 291 -5.38 -4.33 -2.31
N THR A 292 -6.65 -4.64 -2.53
CA THR A 292 -7.09 -5.83 -3.25
C THR A 292 -6.72 -5.75 -4.74
N VAL A 293 -7.01 -4.61 -5.37
CA VAL A 293 -6.70 -4.33 -6.78
C VAL A 293 -5.20 -4.41 -7.03
N GLN A 294 -4.37 -3.70 -6.27
CA GLN A 294 -2.92 -3.64 -6.48
C GLN A 294 -2.21 -4.99 -6.31
N ASN A 295 -2.72 -5.89 -5.45
CA ASN A 295 -2.12 -7.22 -5.29
C ASN A 295 -2.40 -8.11 -6.50
N ALA A 296 -3.61 -8.04 -7.06
CA ALA A 296 -3.98 -8.79 -8.26
C ALA A 296 -3.27 -8.23 -9.51
N SER A 297 -3.41 -6.94 -9.76
CA SER A 297 -2.82 -6.25 -10.91
C SER A 297 -1.29 -6.27 -10.86
N GLY A 298 -0.69 -6.08 -9.67
CA GLY A 298 0.75 -6.14 -9.47
C GLY A 298 1.35 -7.48 -9.87
N ALA A 299 0.68 -8.60 -9.52
CA ALA A 299 1.10 -9.93 -9.94
C ALA A 299 1.03 -10.10 -11.48
N MET A 300 -0.01 -9.55 -12.11
CA MET A 300 -0.16 -9.58 -13.59
C MET A 300 0.93 -8.74 -14.27
N VAL A 301 1.12 -7.50 -13.84
CA VAL A 301 2.12 -6.58 -14.40
C VAL A 301 3.55 -7.07 -14.13
N ALA A 302 3.82 -7.63 -12.96
CA ALA A 302 5.11 -8.26 -12.67
C ALA A 302 5.38 -9.45 -13.59
N SER A 303 4.38 -10.30 -13.85
CA SER A 303 4.50 -11.42 -14.78
C SER A 303 4.76 -10.96 -16.22
N TYR A 304 4.14 -9.85 -16.64
CA TYR A 304 4.41 -9.23 -17.94
C TYR A 304 5.88 -8.78 -18.04
N PHE A 305 6.37 -8.00 -17.08
CA PHE A 305 7.75 -7.53 -17.09
C PHE A 305 8.75 -8.67 -17.02
N ARG A 306 8.48 -9.73 -16.25
CA ARG A 306 9.35 -10.91 -16.15
C ARG A 306 9.61 -11.58 -17.48
N ARG A 307 8.65 -11.57 -18.40
CA ARG A 307 8.79 -12.14 -19.75
C ARG A 307 9.61 -11.25 -20.69
N HIS A 308 9.67 -9.95 -20.44
CA HIS A 308 10.30 -8.96 -21.32
C HIS A 308 11.66 -8.46 -20.81
N ILE A 309 12.00 -8.73 -19.55
CA ILE A 309 13.31 -8.39 -18.97
C ILE A 309 14.26 -9.57 -19.20
N PRO A 310 15.37 -9.36 -19.92
CA PRO A 310 16.34 -10.43 -20.15
C PRO A 310 16.95 -10.94 -18.84
N PRO A 311 17.29 -12.24 -18.73
CA PRO A 311 17.99 -12.77 -17.56
C PRO A 311 19.30 -11.99 -17.31
N ARG A 312 19.74 -11.91 -16.04
CA ARG A 312 21.10 -11.42 -15.79
C ARG A 312 22.08 -12.43 -16.40
N VAL A 313 22.89 -11.95 -17.35
CA VAL A 313 24.11 -12.65 -17.72
C VAL A 313 25.05 -12.44 -16.53
N ASN A 314 25.34 -13.52 -15.81
CA ASN A 314 26.31 -13.51 -14.70
C ASN A 314 27.74 -13.33 -15.27
#